data_2b8088659f6f608418d242b4e5683bf9
#
_entry.id   2b8088659f6f608418d242b4e5683bf9
#
_cell.length_a   1.000
_cell.length_b   1.000
_cell.length_c   1.000
_cell.angle_alpha   90.00
_cell.angle_beta   90.00
_cell.angle_gamma   90.00
#
_symmetry.space_group_name_H-M   'P 1'
#
loop_
_entity.id
_entity.type
_entity.pdbx_description
1 polymer ?
#
loop_
_entity_poly.entity_id
_entity_poly.type
_entity_poly.pdbx_seq_one_letter_code
_entity_poly.pdbx_strand_id
1 'polypeptide(L)'
;MKVIYISNMAPASDNIGGTSALPYHLMVHRSDDVEVEVFTFNTNGLSAEKIAAVEKELRLKINVLPMNRLAAWLLGLKGVMSLLVRMLLPYPPHYYLRLDRATVAHIKAMRPDGVWIYGEELTGISRQLSEIPQVHTGPDCEVLYYERLLLQPWVGRIKRLRCRVMMRKFRRLAANAPTCARYHVVGAADRDMQLKINPEIDVNFLRHPHYNYNAERKIKFAEPRIRLVLAGRNDHYMHADAVALIDELAANVDLAEHYEFTFLGKGWEPMHERLRCAGWQSCLITFAEDYAEELCRHDVQLTPISVGTGTKGKVLDAITNGLLVIGTAYAMENIAVHHGEECLQYERACEVPALLRDIANDRRRHEAIAEAGRAAVLREHNRTRASQALFGMFAAKGL
;
A
#
# COMPACT_ATOMS: atom_id res chain seq x y z
N MET A 1 13.09 -3.93 -24.76
CA MET A 1 12.26 -4.98 -24.14
C MET A 1 10.82 -4.52 -24.13
N LYS A 2 9.87 -5.36 -24.62
CA LYS A 2 8.43 -5.03 -24.67
C LYS A 2 7.66 -5.83 -23.62
N VAL A 3 6.97 -5.16 -22.69
CA VAL A 3 6.21 -5.77 -21.60
C VAL A 3 4.74 -5.38 -21.70
N ILE A 4 3.85 -6.34 -21.63
CA ILE A 4 2.41 -6.11 -21.51
C ILE A 4 2.03 -6.11 -20.04
N TYR A 5 1.50 -4.98 -19.55
CA TYR A 5 0.97 -4.87 -18.20
C TYR A 5 -0.54 -5.15 -18.19
N ILE A 6 -1.00 -6.02 -17.28
CA ILE A 6 -2.42 -6.37 -17.13
C ILE A 6 -2.84 -6.18 -15.68
N SER A 7 -3.93 -5.44 -15.45
CA SER A 7 -4.44 -5.15 -14.11
C SER A 7 -5.96 -5.04 -14.06
N ASN A 8 -6.52 -5.17 -12.85
CA ASN A 8 -7.91 -4.82 -12.59
C ASN A 8 -8.12 -3.31 -12.46
N MET A 9 -7.14 -2.56 -11.94
CA MET A 9 -7.19 -1.11 -11.76
C MET A 9 -6.22 -0.42 -12.72
N ALA A 10 -6.63 0.70 -13.29
CA ALA A 10 -5.75 1.52 -14.10
C ALA A 10 -4.66 2.14 -13.22
N PRO A 11 -3.37 2.18 -13.66
CA PRO A 11 -2.31 2.83 -12.92
C PRO A 11 -2.58 4.34 -12.78
N ALA A 12 -2.26 4.90 -11.63
CA ALA A 12 -2.41 6.31 -11.33
C ALA A 12 -1.32 6.73 -10.33
N SER A 13 -0.95 8.02 -10.32
CA SER A 13 0.08 8.56 -9.42
C SER A 13 -0.29 8.46 -7.93
N ASP A 14 -1.57 8.32 -7.65
CA ASP A 14 -2.15 8.12 -6.33
C ASP A 14 -2.92 6.79 -6.22
N ASN A 15 -3.32 6.41 -5.01
CA ASN A 15 -4.08 5.19 -4.75
C ASN A 15 -5.59 5.40 -4.87
N ILE A 16 -6.06 5.85 -6.03
CA ILE A 16 -7.50 6.00 -6.29
C ILE A 16 -8.16 4.62 -6.32
N GLY A 17 -8.98 4.35 -5.32
CA GLY A 17 -9.77 3.13 -5.21
C GLY A 17 -8.98 1.85 -4.92
N GLY A 18 -7.69 1.95 -4.60
CA GLY A 18 -6.85 0.80 -4.26
C GLY A 18 -5.36 0.97 -4.56
N THR A 19 -4.68 -0.10 -4.96
CA THR A 19 -3.24 -0.16 -5.17
C THR A 19 -2.82 0.25 -6.58
N SER A 20 -3.19 1.45 -7.03
CA SER A 20 -2.91 1.97 -8.38
C SER A 20 -1.55 2.69 -8.50
N ALA A 21 -1.01 3.22 -7.39
CA ALA A 21 0.20 4.03 -7.40
C ALA A 21 1.48 3.20 -7.58
N LEU A 22 1.60 2.05 -6.94
CA LEU A 22 2.82 1.23 -7.06
C LEU A 22 3.18 0.90 -8.52
N PRO A 23 2.28 0.35 -9.35
CA PRO A 23 2.63 0.07 -10.74
C PRO A 23 2.92 1.34 -11.55
N TYR A 24 2.22 2.45 -11.28
CA TYR A 24 2.49 3.73 -11.90
C TYR A 24 3.94 4.19 -11.62
N HIS A 25 4.36 4.21 -10.34
CA HIS A 25 5.71 4.65 -9.97
C HIS A 25 6.81 3.70 -10.46
N LEU A 26 6.54 2.41 -10.59
CA LEU A 26 7.46 1.47 -11.22
C LEU A 26 7.59 1.73 -12.73
N MET A 27 6.49 2.09 -13.44
CA MET A 27 6.52 2.40 -14.86
C MET A 27 7.20 3.74 -15.17
N VAL A 28 6.98 4.77 -14.34
CA VAL A 28 7.58 6.11 -14.57
C VAL A 28 9.10 6.09 -14.47
N HIS A 29 9.64 5.16 -13.71
CA HIS A 29 11.08 5.03 -13.48
C HIS A 29 11.73 3.86 -14.25
N ARG A 30 11.01 3.29 -15.25
CA ARG A 30 11.60 2.27 -16.14
C ARG A 30 12.70 2.86 -17.00
N SER A 31 13.63 2.03 -17.41
CA SER A 31 14.65 2.43 -18.38
C SER A 31 14.04 2.67 -19.77
N ASP A 32 14.67 3.53 -20.56
CA ASP A 32 14.16 3.95 -21.89
C ASP A 32 14.07 2.79 -22.90
N ASP A 33 14.81 1.71 -22.68
CA ASP A 33 14.76 0.48 -23.49
C ASP A 33 13.58 -0.44 -23.16
N VAL A 34 12.77 -0.10 -22.13
CA VAL A 34 11.57 -0.86 -21.72
C VAL A 34 10.32 -0.16 -22.25
N GLU A 35 9.68 -0.78 -23.22
CA GLU A 35 8.36 -0.40 -23.73
C GLU A 35 7.28 -1.13 -22.91
N VAL A 36 6.29 -0.40 -22.40
CA VAL A 36 5.15 -0.98 -21.68
C VAL A 36 3.86 -0.59 -22.38
N GLU A 37 2.98 -1.57 -22.64
CA GLU A 37 1.60 -1.32 -23.06
C GLU A 37 0.64 -1.87 -22.00
N VAL A 38 -0.33 -1.05 -21.60
CA VAL A 38 -1.24 -1.32 -20.47
C VAL A 38 -2.58 -1.84 -20.99
N PHE A 39 -3.05 -2.92 -20.37
CA PHE A 39 -4.40 -3.48 -20.52
C PHE A 39 -5.06 -3.54 -19.14
N THR A 40 -6.13 -2.78 -18.91
CA THR A 40 -6.75 -2.68 -17.59
C THR A 40 -8.27 -2.76 -17.66
N PHE A 41 -8.87 -3.39 -16.66
CA PHE A 41 -10.35 -3.39 -16.51
C PHE A 41 -10.86 -2.09 -15.88
N ASN A 42 -9.98 -1.20 -15.45
CA ASN A 42 -10.29 0.11 -14.88
C ASN A 42 -11.38 0.05 -13.79
N THR A 43 -11.28 -0.92 -12.88
CA THR A 43 -12.28 -1.08 -11.79
C THR A 43 -12.22 0.06 -10.77
N ASN A 44 -11.15 0.86 -10.76
CA ASN A 44 -11.04 2.12 -10.00
C ASN A 44 -11.74 3.31 -10.67
N GLY A 45 -12.28 3.13 -11.90
CA GLY A 45 -13.16 4.10 -12.54
C GLY A 45 -12.49 5.42 -12.94
N LEU A 46 -11.24 5.38 -13.41
CA LEU A 46 -10.60 6.59 -13.95
C LEU A 46 -11.34 7.07 -15.19
N SER A 47 -11.58 8.39 -15.27
CA SER A 47 -12.18 9.00 -16.46
C SER A 47 -11.22 8.93 -17.66
N ALA A 48 -11.78 9.12 -18.88
CA ALA A 48 -11.00 9.11 -20.10
C ALA A 48 -9.90 10.21 -20.10
N GLU A 49 -10.21 11.38 -19.52
CA GLU A 49 -9.26 12.49 -19.38
C GLU A 49 -8.09 12.13 -18.47
N LYS A 50 -8.38 11.46 -17.31
CA LYS A 50 -7.34 10.99 -16.39
C LYS A 50 -6.48 9.90 -17.03
N ILE A 51 -7.07 8.97 -17.77
CA ILE A 51 -6.34 7.94 -18.51
C ILE A 51 -5.42 8.60 -19.52
N ALA A 52 -5.92 9.54 -20.34
CA ALA A 52 -5.10 10.27 -21.32
C ALA A 52 -3.95 11.07 -20.67
N ALA A 53 -4.17 11.63 -19.48
CA ALA A 53 -3.10 12.30 -18.72
C ALA A 53 -2.02 11.30 -18.29
N VAL A 54 -2.39 10.12 -17.78
CA VAL A 54 -1.45 9.05 -17.41
C VAL A 54 -0.70 8.51 -18.62
N GLU A 55 -1.37 8.31 -19.77
CA GLU A 55 -0.72 7.89 -21.02
C GLU A 55 0.37 8.88 -21.46
N LYS A 56 0.06 10.17 -21.40
CA LYS A 56 1.00 11.24 -21.75
C LYS A 56 2.20 11.27 -20.80
N GLU A 57 1.95 11.17 -19.51
CA GLU A 57 2.99 11.23 -18.48
C GLU A 57 3.91 10.02 -18.52
N LEU A 58 3.34 8.83 -18.62
CA LEU A 58 4.08 7.57 -18.68
C LEU A 58 4.63 7.26 -20.08
N ARG A 59 4.25 8.03 -21.12
CA ARG A 59 4.60 7.79 -22.53
C ARG A 59 4.30 6.36 -22.97
N LEU A 60 3.06 5.91 -22.71
CA LEU A 60 2.60 4.57 -23.06
C LEU A 60 1.12 4.59 -23.44
N LYS A 61 0.60 3.47 -23.95
CA LYS A 61 -0.80 3.31 -24.32
C LYS A 61 -1.55 2.52 -23.24
N ILE A 62 -2.76 2.96 -22.89
CA ILE A 62 -3.66 2.29 -21.96
C ILE A 62 -4.91 1.81 -22.69
N ASN A 63 -5.08 0.49 -22.76
CA ASN A 63 -6.25 -0.16 -23.36
C ASN A 63 -7.22 -0.54 -22.23
N VAL A 64 -8.40 0.07 -22.19
CA VAL A 64 -9.45 -0.30 -21.24
C VAL A 64 -10.19 -1.53 -21.75
N LEU A 65 -10.19 -2.59 -20.95
CA LEU A 65 -10.75 -3.88 -21.28
C LEU A 65 -12.23 -3.97 -20.88
N PRO A 66 -13.10 -4.58 -21.71
CA PRO A 66 -14.44 -4.92 -21.30
C PRO A 66 -14.41 -6.07 -20.28
N MET A 67 -15.26 -5.98 -19.26
CA MET A 67 -15.45 -7.08 -18.33
C MET A 67 -16.29 -8.19 -18.97
N ASN A 68 -15.86 -9.44 -18.83
CA ASN A 68 -16.70 -10.58 -19.19
C ASN A 68 -17.98 -10.63 -18.33
N ARG A 69 -19.09 -11.17 -18.89
CA ARG A 69 -20.43 -11.13 -18.28
C ARG A 69 -20.48 -11.65 -16.83
N LEU A 70 -19.78 -12.75 -16.55
CA LEU A 70 -19.73 -13.33 -15.20
C LEU A 70 -19.06 -12.38 -14.20
N ALA A 71 -17.89 -11.84 -14.54
CA ALA A 71 -17.16 -10.91 -13.68
C ALA A 71 -17.96 -9.61 -13.48
N ALA A 72 -18.54 -9.05 -14.53
CA ALA A 72 -19.39 -7.85 -14.44
C ALA A 72 -20.58 -8.08 -13.50
N TRP A 73 -21.27 -9.23 -13.61
CA TRP A 73 -22.34 -9.60 -12.70
C TRP A 73 -21.86 -9.73 -11.25
N LEU A 74 -20.76 -10.49 -11.00
CA LEU A 74 -20.22 -10.70 -9.66
C LEU A 74 -19.76 -9.40 -8.98
N LEU A 75 -19.10 -8.52 -9.72
CA LEU A 75 -18.61 -7.23 -9.22
C LEU A 75 -19.71 -6.19 -9.06
N GLY A 76 -20.78 -6.31 -9.87
CA GLY A 76 -21.96 -5.44 -9.79
C GLY A 76 -22.92 -5.76 -8.64
N LEU A 77 -22.81 -6.95 -8.00
CA LEU A 77 -23.66 -7.33 -6.88
C LEU A 77 -23.44 -6.42 -5.66
N LYS A 78 -24.55 -6.00 -5.02
CA LYS A 78 -24.56 -5.14 -3.83
C LYS A 78 -25.31 -5.79 -2.67
N GLY A 79 -25.10 -5.26 -1.45
CA GLY A 79 -25.82 -5.67 -0.26
C GLY A 79 -25.64 -7.14 0.14
N VAL A 80 -26.67 -7.72 0.73
CA VAL A 80 -26.68 -9.09 1.26
C VAL A 80 -26.40 -10.14 0.19
N MET A 81 -26.97 -9.97 -1.03
CA MET A 81 -26.73 -10.88 -2.16
C MET A 81 -25.25 -10.93 -2.55
N SER A 82 -24.57 -9.78 -2.60
CA SER A 82 -23.12 -9.72 -2.81
C SER A 82 -22.38 -10.52 -1.75
N LEU A 83 -22.76 -10.38 -0.48
CA LEU A 83 -22.13 -11.08 0.62
C LEU A 83 -22.31 -12.60 0.48
N LEU A 84 -23.55 -13.08 0.26
CA LEU A 84 -23.86 -14.50 0.12
C LEU A 84 -23.11 -15.13 -1.05
N VAL A 85 -23.17 -14.53 -2.23
CA VAL A 85 -22.48 -15.04 -3.41
C VAL A 85 -20.97 -15.07 -3.19
N ARG A 86 -20.40 -13.99 -2.66
CA ARG A 86 -18.97 -13.93 -2.32
C ARG A 86 -18.56 -14.97 -1.27
N MET A 87 -19.42 -15.33 -0.34
CA MET A 87 -19.13 -16.40 0.65
C MET A 87 -19.12 -17.79 -0.01
N LEU A 88 -19.99 -18.05 -0.99
CA LEU A 88 -20.11 -19.35 -1.66
C LEU A 88 -19.04 -19.60 -2.75
N LEU A 89 -18.55 -18.55 -3.41
CA LEU A 89 -17.55 -18.70 -4.46
C LEU A 89 -16.26 -19.35 -3.94
N PRO A 90 -15.63 -20.24 -4.70
CA PRO A 90 -14.35 -20.86 -4.32
C PRO A 90 -13.15 -19.91 -4.39
N TYR A 91 -13.23 -18.81 -5.15
CA TYR A 91 -12.18 -17.79 -5.32
C TYR A 91 -12.76 -16.39 -5.12
N PRO A 92 -11.92 -15.37 -4.90
CA PRO A 92 -12.33 -13.96 -4.87
C PRO A 92 -12.96 -13.52 -6.20
N PRO A 93 -13.86 -12.51 -6.21
CA PRO A 93 -14.60 -12.12 -7.42
C PRO A 93 -13.71 -11.71 -8.61
N HIS A 94 -12.61 -11.00 -8.39
CA HIS A 94 -11.70 -10.60 -9.47
C HIS A 94 -10.97 -11.77 -10.14
N TYR A 95 -10.88 -12.92 -9.48
CA TYR A 95 -10.36 -14.15 -10.10
C TYR A 95 -11.13 -14.55 -11.38
N TYR A 96 -12.40 -14.14 -11.51
CA TYR A 96 -13.24 -14.48 -12.65
C TYR A 96 -13.12 -13.50 -13.83
N LEU A 97 -12.30 -12.47 -13.72
CA LEU A 97 -11.92 -11.62 -14.85
C LEU A 97 -11.18 -12.47 -15.90
N ARG A 98 -11.51 -12.26 -17.17
CA ARG A 98 -10.91 -12.96 -18.31
C ARG A 98 -10.73 -11.98 -19.46
N LEU A 99 -9.66 -12.16 -20.20
CA LEU A 99 -9.46 -11.52 -21.49
C LEU A 99 -10.37 -12.20 -22.53
N ASP A 100 -10.94 -11.45 -23.44
CA ASP A 100 -11.62 -12.02 -24.60
C ASP A 100 -10.61 -12.60 -25.61
N ARG A 101 -11.12 -13.40 -26.55
CA ARG A 101 -10.27 -14.07 -27.53
C ARG A 101 -9.51 -13.09 -28.44
N ALA A 102 -10.13 -11.95 -28.78
CA ALA A 102 -9.52 -10.95 -29.65
C ALA A 102 -8.34 -10.27 -28.94
N THR A 103 -8.52 -9.89 -27.65
CA THR A 103 -7.46 -9.34 -26.81
C THR A 103 -6.30 -10.31 -26.64
N VAL A 104 -6.57 -11.59 -26.36
CA VAL A 104 -5.53 -12.62 -26.24
C VAL A 104 -4.76 -12.76 -27.55
N ALA A 105 -5.45 -12.84 -28.69
CA ALA A 105 -4.81 -12.92 -30.01
C ALA A 105 -3.98 -11.67 -30.34
N HIS A 106 -4.48 -10.49 -29.99
CA HIS A 106 -3.77 -9.23 -30.16
C HIS A 106 -2.46 -9.19 -29.36
N ILE A 107 -2.53 -9.52 -28.04
CA ILE A 107 -1.34 -9.57 -27.18
C ILE A 107 -0.31 -10.56 -27.73
N LYS A 108 -0.72 -11.77 -28.15
CA LYS A 108 0.19 -12.76 -28.73
C LYS A 108 0.82 -12.26 -30.05
N ALA A 109 0.05 -11.57 -30.90
CA ALA A 109 0.54 -11.01 -32.16
C ALA A 109 1.59 -9.91 -31.95
N MET A 110 1.56 -9.21 -30.82
CA MET A 110 2.55 -8.20 -30.45
C MET A 110 3.92 -8.80 -30.09
N ARG A 111 4.01 -10.11 -29.86
CA ARG A 111 5.22 -10.86 -29.47
C ARG A 111 5.99 -10.17 -28.33
N PRO A 112 5.36 -9.92 -27.18
CA PRO A 112 6.04 -9.28 -26.07
C PRO A 112 7.10 -10.19 -25.45
N ASP A 113 8.14 -9.58 -24.87
CA ASP A 113 9.17 -10.30 -24.11
C ASP A 113 8.62 -10.85 -22.79
N GLY A 114 7.53 -10.23 -22.26
CA GLY A 114 6.86 -10.70 -21.05
C GLY A 114 5.52 -10.05 -20.79
N VAL A 115 4.78 -10.66 -19.85
CA VAL A 115 3.51 -10.14 -19.34
C VAL A 115 3.63 -9.89 -17.83
N TRP A 116 3.39 -8.65 -17.42
CA TRP A 116 3.30 -8.24 -16.03
C TRP A 116 1.84 -8.24 -15.59
N ILE A 117 1.45 -9.18 -14.73
CA ILE A 117 0.10 -9.27 -14.17
C ILE A 117 0.11 -8.67 -12.77
N TYR A 118 -0.73 -7.66 -12.54
CA TYR A 118 -0.80 -6.95 -11.27
C TYR A 118 -2.11 -7.22 -10.53
N GLY A 119 -2.00 -7.89 -9.40
CA GLY A 119 -3.08 -8.34 -8.54
C GLY A 119 -3.05 -9.86 -8.33
N GLU A 120 -2.96 -10.29 -7.07
CA GLU A 120 -2.94 -11.71 -6.68
C GLU A 120 -4.13 -12.49 -7.27
N GLU A 121 -5.28 -11.83 -7.40
CA GLU A 121 -6.52 -12.42 -7.89
C GLU A 121 -6.54 -12.70 -9.40
N LEU A 122 -5.63 -12.13 -10.19
CA LEU A 122 -5.67 -12.23 -11.66
C LEU A 122 -4.98 -13.48 -12.24
N THR A 123 -4.63 -14.47 -11.41
CA THR A 123 -4.02 -15.73 -11.83
C THR A 123 -4.83 -16.51 -12.87
N GLY A 124 -6.15 -16.25 -12.97
CA GLY A 124 -6.98 -16.80 -14.03
C GLY A 124 -6.64 -16.28 -15.43
N ILE A 125 -6.10 -15.06 -15.55
CA ILE A 125 -5.61 -14.46 -16.80
C ILE A 125 -4.27 -15.08 -17.20
N SER A 126 -3.41 -15.37 -16.22
CA SER A 126 -2.12 -16.02 -16.43
C SER A 126 -2.21 -17.23 -17.35
N ARG A 127 -3.20 -18.09 -17.11
CA ARG A 127 -3.42 -19.32 -17.92
C ARG A 127 -3.78 -19.05 -19.38
N GLN A 128 -4.33 -17.87 -19.70
CA GLN A 128 -4.66 -17.47 -21.07
C GLN A 128 -3.43 -17.05 -21.89
N LEU A 129 -2.32 -16.73 -21.20
CA LEU A 129 -1.07 -16.22 -21.76
C LEU A 129 0.14 -17.06 -21.32
N SER A 130 -0.07 -18.32 -20.96
CA SER A 130 0.96 -19.22 -20.39
C SER A 130 2.19 -19.49 -21.28
N GLU A 131 2.09 -19.17 -22.57
CA GLU A 131 3.17 -19.29 -23.54
C GLU A 131 4.19 -18.12 -23.47
N ILE A 132 3.85 -17.05 -22.75
CA ILE A 132 4.67 -15.84 -22.63
C ILE A 132 5.25 -15.79 -21.22
N PRO A 133 6.54 -15.44 -21.03
CA PRO A 133 7.12 -15.26 -19.71
C PRO A 133 6.30 -14.29 -18.85
N GLN A 134 6.07 -14.62 -17.57
CA GLN A 134 5.18 -13.86 -16.71
C GLN A 134 5.85 -13.44 -15.41
N VAL A 135 5.54 -12.21 -14.99
CA VAL A 135 5.78 -11.71 -13.64
C VAL A 135 4.44 -11.32 -13.04
N HIS A 136 4.13 -11.85 -11.87
CA HIS A 136 2.94 -11.50 -11.11
C HIS A 136 3.32 -10.62 -9.92
N THR A 137 2.72 -9.45 -9.81
CA THR A 137 2.84 -8.62 -8.62
C THR A 137 1.58 -8.74 -7.77
N GLY A 138 1.72 -9.30 -6.57
CA GLY A 138 0.74 -9.19 -5.49
C GLY A 138 1.40 -8.39 -4.37
N PRO A 139 1.15 -7.07 -4.26
CA PRO A 139 1.90 -6.23 -3.32
C PRO A 139 1.75 -6.73 -1.88
N ASP A 140 0.60 -7.30 -1.56
CA ASP A 140 0.24 -7.83 -0.25
C ASP A 140 -0.16 -9.32 -0.37
N CYS A 141 0.11 -10.10 0.68
CA CYS A 141 -0.39 -11.46 0.80
C CYS A 141 -1.67 -11.48 1.65
N GLU A 142 -2.82 -11.63 1.01
CA GLU A 142 -4.12 -11.64 1.66
C GLU A 142 -4.26 -12.76 2.72
N VAL A 143 -3.60 -13.90 2.55
CA VAL A 143 -3.61 -14.97 3.56
C VAL A 143 -2.97 -14.49 4.85
N LEU A 144 -1.81 -13.85 4.76
CA LEU A 144 -1.09 -13.27 5.91
C LEU A 144 -1.93 -12.18 6.58
N TYR A 145 -2.58 -11.31 5.78
CA TYR A 145 -3.47 -10.28 6.30
C TYR A 145 -4.61 -10.87 7.14
N TYR A 146 -5.34 -11.87 6.61
CA TYR A 146 -6.43 -12.49 7.37
C TYR A 146 -5.94 -13.28 8.56
N GLU A 147 -4.76 -13.91 8.51
CA GLU A 147 -4.15 -14.60 9.65
C GLU A 147 -3.87 -13.62 10.80
N ARG A 148 -3.21 -12.49 10.50
CA ARG A 148 -2.94 -11.41 11.46
C ARG A 148 -4.22 -10.78 12.02
N LEU A 149 -5.22 -10.56 11.17
CA LEU A 149 -6.51 -9.98 11.56
C LEU A 149 -7.26 -10.91 12.52
N LEU A 150 -7.19 -12.24 12.32
CA LEU A 150 -7.84 -13.22 13.19
C LEU A 150 -7.23 -13.30 14.59
N LEU A 151 -5.98 -12.86 14.77
CA LEU A 151 -5.32 -12.76 16.08
C LEU A 151 -5.80 -11.55 16.89
N GLN A 152 -6.44 -10.56 16.25
CA GLN A 152 -6.84 -9.34 16.92
C GLN A 152 -8.03 -9.55 17.88
N PRO A 153 -7.96 -9.07 19.13
CA PRO A 153 -9.02 -9.28 20.13
C PRO A 153 -10.32 -8.56 19.78
N TRP A 154 -10.24 -7.42 19.10
CA TRP A 154 -11.39 -6.59 18.72
C TRP A 154 -12.19 -7.14 17.52
N VAL A 155 -11.75 -8.25 16.90
CA VAL A 155 -12.48 -8.86 15.79
C VAL A 155 -13.60 -9.74 16.30
N GLY A 156 -14.85 -9.31 16.10
CA GLY A 156 -16.05 -10.02 16.54
C GLY A 156 -16.30 -11.34 15.79
N ARG A 157 -17.15 -12.19 16.34
CA ARG A 157 -17.42 -13.58 15.87
C ARG A 157 -17.82 -13.65 14.37
N ILE A 158 -18.72 -12.79 13.92
CA ILE A 158 -19.18 -12.77 12.52
C ILE A 158 -18.05 -12.36 11.58
N LYS A 159 -17.28 -11.33 11.94
CA LYS A 159 -16.11 -10.89 11.18
C LYS A 159 -15.05 -11.99 11.12
N ARG A 160 -14.80 -12.72 12.23
CA ARG A 160 -13.90 -13.87 12.26
C ARG A 160 -14.32 -14.98 11.28
N LEU A 161 -15.61 -15.32 11.20
CA LEU A 161 -16.11 -16.31 10.26
C LEU A 161 -15.84 -15.85 8.79
N ARG A 162 -16.16 -14.60 8.48
CA ARG A 162 -15.88 -14.02 7.15
C ARG A 162 -14.39 -14.04 6.80
N CYS A 163 -13.54 -13.64 7.75
CA CYS A 163 -12.09 -13.67 7.56
C CYS A 163 -11.58 -15.10 7.29
N ARG A 164 -12.06 -16.11 8.01
CA ARG A 164 -11.70 -17.52 7.77
C ARG A 164 -12.11 -18.00 6.38
N VAL A 165 -13.29 -17.60 5.89
CA VAL A 165 -13.73 -17.96 4.55
C VAL A 165 -12.86 -17.26 3.49
N MET A 166 -12.57 -15.97 3.65
CA MET A 166 -11.71 -15.24 2.72
C MET A 166 -10.28 -15.80 2.72
N MET A 167 -9.72 -16.06 3.89
CA MET A 167 -8.40 -16.67 4.04
C MET A 167 -8.30 -18.01 3.30
N ARG A 168 -9.33 -18.87 3.39
CA ARG A 168 -9.37 -20.16 2.65
C ARG A 168 -9.35 -19.96 1.14
N LYS A 169 -10.04 -18.92 0.62
CA LYS A 169 -10.08 -18.62 -0.81
C LYS A 169 -8.74 -18.14 -1.33
N PHE A 170 -8.12 -17.21 -0.61
CA PHE A 170 -6.79 -16.72 -0.97
C PHE A 170 -5.73 -17.81 -0.80
N ARG A 171 -5.82 -18.65 0.23
CA ARG A 171 -4.94 -19.83 0.37
C ARG A 171 -5.10 -20.80 -0.81
N ARG A 172 -6.34 -21.04 -1.27
CA ARG A 172 -6.58 -21.84 -2.49
C ARG A 172 -6.00 -21.17 -3.73
N LEU A 173 -6.11 -19.85 -3.82
CA LEU A 173 -5.55 -19.08 -4.94
C LEU A 173 -4.01 -19.22 -4.97
N ALA A 174 -3.34 -18.98 -3.85
CA ALA A 174 -1.90 -19.09 -3.71
C ALA A 174 -1.40 -20.52 -3.93
N ALA A 175 -2.10 -21.55 -3.41
CA ALA A 175 -1.75 -22.95 -3.61
C ALA A 175 -1.86 -23.41 -5.08
N ASN A 176 -2.70 -22.75 -5.89
CA ASN A 176 -2.87 -23.03 -7.32
C ASN A 176 -2.21 -21.96 -8.21
N ALA A 177 -1.31 -21.17 -7.66
CA ALA A 177 -0.57 -20.18 -8.43
C ALA A 177 0.33 -20.87 -9.47
N PRO A 178 0.39 -20.37 -10.72
CA PRO A 178 1.24 -20.95 -11.78
C PRO A 178 2.71 -20.97 -11.40
N THR A 179 3.34 -22.15 -11.46
CA THR A 179 4.77 -22.32 -11.13
C THR A 179 5.71 -21.84 -12.24
N CYS A 180 5.18 -21.63 -13.45
CA CYS A 180 5.93 -21.07 -14.58
C CYS A 180 6.06 -19.54 -14.55
N ALA A 181 5.43 -18.88 -13.58
CA ALA A 181 5.52 -17.43 -13.40
C ALA A 181 6.46 -17.07 -12.25
N ARG A 182 7.07 -15.88 -12.32
CA ARG A 182 7.77 -15.26 -11.19
C ARG A 182 6.83 -14.37 -10.43
N TYR A 183 6.98 -14.32 -9.13
CA TYR A 183 6.12 -13.50 -8.25
C TYR A 183 6.94 -12.37 -7.62
N HIS A 184 6.34 -11.19 -7.56
CA HIS A 184 6.87 -10.02 -6.89
C HIS A 184 5.93 -9.60 -5.76
N VAL A 185 6.49 -9.44 -4.58
CA VAL A 185 5.83 -8.92 -3.36
C VAL A 185 6.66 -7.79 -2.76
N VAL A 186 6.01 -6.90 -2.00
CA VAL A 186 6.69 -5.77 -1.34
C VAL A 186 6.89 -5.99 0.17
N GLY A 187 6.72 -7.23 0.63
CA GLY A 187 6.91 -7.64 2.01
C GLY A 187 7.67 -8.97 2.13
N ALA A 188 8.65 -9.03 3.03
CA ALA A 188 9.40 -10.27 3.29
C ALA A 188 8.50 -11.34 3.92
N ALA A 189 7.65 -10.96 4.90
CA ALA A 189 6.70 -11.86 5.51
C ALA A 189 5.62 -12.35 4.52
N ASP A 190 5.28 -11.51 3.53
CA ASP A 190 4.36 -11.87 2.44
C ASP A 190 4.97 -12.95 1.55
N ARG A 191 6.26 -12.81 1.17
CA ARG A 191 7.03 -13.83 0.44
C ARG A 191 7.04 -15.15 1.22
N ASP A 192 7.41 -15.09 2.49
CA ASP A 192 7.56 -16.28 3.32
C ASP A 192 6.21 -17.02 3.50
N MET A 193 5.10 -16.28 3.61
CA MET A 193 3.77 -16.87 3.64
C MET A 193 3.39 -17.52 2.30
N GLN A 194 3.68 -16.88 1.17
CA GLN A 194 3.41 -17.48 -0.14
C GLN A 194 4.21 -18.75 -0.37
N LEU A 195 5.51 -18.76 -0.03
CA LEU A 195 6.37 -19.96 -0.11
C LEU A 195 5.93 -21.07 0.86
N LYS A 196 5.41 -20.71 2.05
CA LYS A 196 4.82 -21.69 2.99
C LYS A 196 3.58 -22.38 2.42
N ILE A 197 2.80 -21.68 1.58
CA ILE A 197 1.59 -22.22 0.96
C ILE A 197 1.92 -23.02 -0.32
N ASN A 198 2.81 -22.49 -1.13
CA ASN A 198 3.23 -23.10 -2.39
C ASN A 198 4.76 -22.95 -2.54
N PRO A 199 5.54 -23.95 -2.14
CA PRO A 199 7.00 -23.88 -2.16
C PRO A 199 7.60 -23.99 -3.58
N GLU A 200 6.79 -24.30 -4.59
CA GLU A 200 7.26 -24.48 -5.98
C GLU A 200 7.30 -23.17 -6.79
N ILE A 201 6.75 -22.07 -6.27
CA ILE A 201 6.73 -20.78 -6.96
C ILE A 201 8.01 -19.96 -6.69
N ASP A 202 8.47 -19.21 -7.69
CA ASP A 202 9.59 -18.27 -7.56
C ASP A 202 9.05 -16.91 -7.04
N VAL A 203 9.19 -16.64 -5.73
CA VAL A 203 8.72 -15.41 -5.10
C VAL A 203 9.88 -14.50 -4.72
N ASN A 204 9.87 -13.29 -5.25
CA ASN A 204 10.89 -12.28 -5.07
C ASN A 204 10.35 -11.11 -4.22
N PHE A 205 11.02 -10.82 -3.12
CA PHE A 205 10.79 -9.61 -2.35
C PHE A 205 11.59 -8.46 -2.94
N LEU A 206 10.90 -7.44 -3.46
CA LEU A 206 11.50 -6.17 -3.85
C LEU A 206 10.92 -5.07 -2.97
N ARG A 207 11.79 -4.22 -2.42
CA ARG A 207 11.33 -3.11 -1.58
C ARG A 207 10.38 -2.19 -2.33
N HIS A 208 9.30 -1.80 -1.66
CA HIS A 208 8.37 -0.80 -2.19
C HIS A 208 9.11 0.51 -2.47
N PRO A 209 9.03 1.08 -3.70
CA PRO A 209 9.69 2.35 -4.00
C PRO A 209 9.05 3.50 -3.21
N HIS A 210 9.84 4.49 -2.84
CA HIS A 210 9.28 5.76 -2.37
C HIS A 210 8.61 6.49 -3.55
N TYR A 211 7.59 7.30 -3.24
CA TYR A 211 6.89 8.11 -4.22
C TYR A 211 7.48 9.53 -4.31
N ASN A 212 6.70 10.48 -4.85
CA ASN A 212 7.13 11.87 -4.95
C ASN A 212 7.29 12.48 -3.53
N TYR A 213 8.28 13.33 -3.38
CA TYR A 213 8.60 13.98 -2.13
C TYR A 213 9.21 15.36 -2.38
N ASN A 214 9.15 16.23 -1.39
CA ASN A 214 9.81 17.52 -1.43
C ASN A 214 11.30 17.38 -1.06
N ALA A 215 12.16 17.44 -2.08
CA ALA A 215 13.61 17.30 -1.90
C ALA A 215 14.24 18.49 -1.15
N GLU A 216 13.64 19.68 -1.24
CA GLU A 216 14.16 20.93 -0.68
C GLU A 216 13.76 21.15 0.77
N ARG A 217 12.83 20.33 1.29
CA ARG A 217 12.39 20.46 2.68
C ARG A 217 13.55 20.30 3.65
N LYS A 218 13.77 21.33 4.49
CA LYS A 218 14.64 21.27 5.65
C LYS A 218 13.90 20.68 6.83
N ILE A 219 14.50 19.70 7.50
CA ILE A 219 13.93 19.08 8.68
C ILE A 219 14.27 19.95 9.88
N LYS A 220 13.29 20.68 10.34
CA LYS A 220 13.35 21.52 11.55
C LYS A 220 11.95 21.56 12.16
N PHE A 221 11.84 21.11 13.41
CA PHE A 221 10.56 21.07 14.10
C PHE A 221 10.07 22.49 14.42
N ALA A 222 8.79 22.68 14.25
CA ALA A 222 8.15 23.98 14.42
C ALA A 222 8.24 24.49 15.87
N GLU A 223 8.26 25.82 16.00
CA GLU A 223 8.20 26.53 17.26
C GLU A 223 6.97 27.46 17.27
N PRO A 224 6.32 27.67 18.40
CA PRO A 224 6.64 27.10 19.72
C PRO A 224 6.22 25.62 19.87
N ARG A 225 5.25 25.15 19.05
CA ARG A 225 4.69 23.79 19.12
C ARG A 225 5.16 22.92 17.96
N ILE A 226 5.45 21.66 18.25
CA ILE A 226 5.74 20.62 17.25
C ILE A 226 4.41 20.17 16.65
N ARG A 227 4.38 19.99 15.32
CA ARG A 227 3.18 19.66 14.57
C ARG A 227 3.08 18.15 14.36
N LEU A 228 2.13 17.55 15.07
CA LEU A 228 1.80 16.13 14.91
C LEU A 228 0.80 15.92 13.78
N VAL A 229 0.92 14.82 13.05
CA VAL A 229 -0.10 14.36 12.10
C VAL A 229 -0.40 12.88 12.30
N LEU A 230 -1.68 12.53 12.20
CA LEU A 230 -2.15 11.17 12.01
C LEU A 230 -2.81 11.10 10.64
N ALA A 231 -2.08 10.50 9.67
CA ALA A 231 -2.43 10.54 8.27
C ALA A 231 -3.05 9.23 7.76
N GLY A 232 -4.01 9.38 6.85
CA GLY A 232 -4.74 8.32 6.19
C GLY A 232 -6.18 8.23 6.64
N ARG A 233 -6.94 7.36 5.97
CA ARG A 233 -8.34 7.10 6.33
C ARG A 233 -8.41 6.34 7.64
N ASN A 234 -9.35 6.72 8.52
CA ASN A 234 -9.70 5.94 9.70
C ASN A 234 -10.49 4.70 9.27
N ASP A 235 -9.81 3.61 9.09
CA ASP A 235 -10.37 2.34 8.66
C ASP A 235 -10.10 1.22 9.67
N HIS A 236 -10.59 0.03 9.36
CA HIS A 236 -10.65 -1.09 10.29
C HIS A 236 -9.29 -1.64 10.76
N TYR A 237 -8.17 -1.30 10.11
CA TYR A 237 -6.83 -1.75 10.55
C TYR A 237 -6.06 -0.69 11.35
N MET A 238 -6.56 0.54 11.41
CA MET A 238 -6.01 1.63 12.24
C MET A 238 -6.92 1.99 13.42
N HIS A 239 -8.24 1.82 13.26
CA HIS A 239 -9.23 2.41 14.17
C HIS A 239 -8.99 2.06 15.65
N ALA A 240 -8.83 0.78 15.96
CA ALA A 240 -8.70 0.34 17.37
C ALA A 240 -7.44 0.91 18.04
N ASP A 241 -6.31 0.88 17.32
CA ASP A 241 -5.03 1.38 17.82
C ASP A 241 -5.03 2.92 17.91
N ALA A 242 -5.69 3.59 16.96
CA ALA A 242 -5.85 5.02 16.98
C ALA A 242 -6.73 5.48 18.15
N VAL A 243 -7.81 4.75 18.48
CA VAL A 243 -8.62 5.05 19.68
C VAL A 243 -7.75 4.99 20.93
N ALA A 244 -6.99 3.89 21.11
CA ALA A 244 -6.13 3.73 22.28
C ALA A 244 -5.07 4.84 22.36
N LEU A 245 -4.47 5.21 21.23
CA LEU A 245 -3.49 6.30 21.17
C LEU A 245 -4.10 7.66 21.55
N ILE A 246 -5.27 7.98 21.00
CA ILE A 246 -5.95 9.24 21.29
C ILE A 246 -6.43 9.30 22.74
N ASP A 247 -6.82 8.17 23.33
CA ASP A 247 -7.17 8.09 24.74
C ASP A 247 -5.98 8.43 25.65
N GLU A 248 -4.79 7.91 25.33
CA GLU A 248 -3.56 8.24 26.05
C GLU A 248 -3.18 9.73 25.88
N LEU A 249 -3.27 10.28 24.67
CA LEU A 249 -2.99 11.70 24.46
C LEU A 249 -3.97 12.61 25.20
N ALA A 250 -5.26 12.28 25.18
CA ALA A 250 -6.29 13.02 25.91
C ALA A 250 -6.11 12.98 27.44
N ALA A 251 -5.52 11.90 27.97
CA ALA A 251 -5.19 11.78 29.38
C ALA A 251 -3.91 12.53 29.78
N ASN A 252 -3.02 12.83 28.83
CA ASN A 252 -1.74 13.51 29.06
C ASN A 252 -1.80 14.95 28.52
N VAL A 253 -2.60 15.80 29.15
CA VAL A 253 -2.91 17.17 28.69
C VAL A 253 -1.70 18.12 28.73
N ASP A 254 -0.67 17.84 29.52
CA ASP A 254 0.59 18.57 29.54
C ASP A 254 1.26 18.63 28.16
N LEU A 255 1.09 17.61 27.36
CA LEU A 255 1.62 17.55 25.99
C LEU A 255 0.99 18.60 25.07
N ALA A 256 -0.24 19.06 25.33
CA ALA A 256 -0.92 20.07 24.52
C ALA A 256 -0.22 21.44 24.53
N GLU A 257 0.66 21.70 25.52
CA GLU A 257 1.48 22.92 25.57
C GLU A 257 2.62 22.88 24.53
N HIS A 258 3.10 21.68 24.17
CA HIS A 258 4.24 21.45 23.29
C HIS A 258 3.86 21.03 21.89
N TYR A 259 2.62 20.62 21.67
CA TYR A 259 2.16 20.02 20.43
C TYR A 259 0.87 20.62 19.91
N GLU A 260 0.72 20.63 18.58
CA GLU A 260 -0.56 20.74 17.88
C GLU A 260 -0.80 19.47 17.06
N PHE A 261 -2.06 19.11 16.85
CA PHE A 261 -2.42 17.82 16.28
C PHE A 261 -3.29 17.97 15.03
N THR A 262 -2.91 17.33 13.93
CA THR A 262 -3.70 17.29 12.69
C THR A 262 -4.15 15.86 12.39
N PHE A 263 -5.44 15.69 12.18
CA PHE A 263 -6.00 14.51 11.55
C PHE A 263 -6.09 14.75 10.05
N LEU A 264 -5.37 13.97 9.24
CA LEU A 264 -5.33 14.10 7.80
C LEU A 264 -6.00 12.88 7.14
N GLY A 265 -7.25 13.02 6.71
CA GLY A 265 -8.07 11.97 6.09
C GLY A 265 -9.49 11.93 6.63
N LYS A 266 -10.27 10.96 6.15
CA LYS A 266 -11.69 10.82 6.48
C LYS A 266 -11.93 9.92 7.69
N GLY A 267 -12.98 10.22 8.47
CA GLY A 267 -13.49 9.38 9.56
C GLY A 267 -12.82 9.65 10.91
N TRP A 268 -12.16 10.78 11.09
CA TRP A 268 -11.47 11.17 12.32
C TRP A 268 -12.28 12.09 13.23
N GLU A 269 -13.49 12.47 12.85
CA GLU A 269 -14.33 13.45 13.54
C GLU A 269 -14.47 13.17 15.06
N PRO A 270 -14.75 11.93 15.52
CA PRO A 270 -14.89 11.66 16.96
C PRO A 270 -13.58 11.80 17.73
N MET A 271 -12.45 11.45 17.13
CA MET A 271 -11.13 11.55 17.77
C MET A 271 -10.63 12.98 17.82
N HIS A 272 -10.87 13.75 16.75
CA HIS A 272 -10.62 15.19 16.73
C HIS A 272 -11.38 15.90 17.86
N GLU A 273 -12.68 15.65 18.00
CA GLU A 273 -13.48 16.25 19.06
C GLU A 273 -12.99 15.82 20.45
N ARG A 274 -12.59 14.57 20.64
CA ARG A 274 -12.02 14.07 21.89
C ARG A 274 -10.77 14.81 22.32
N LEU A 275 -9.79 15.02 21.42
CA LEU A 275 -8.58 15.80 21.72
C LEU A 275 -8.92 17.27 21.99
N ARG A 276 -9.82 17.86 21.21
CA ARG A 276 -10.27 19.24 21.42
C ARG A 276 -10.89 19.44 22.79
N CYS A 277 -11.75 18.52 23.23
CA CYS A 277 -12.34 18.53 24.57
C CYS A 277 -11.31 18.36 25.70
N ALA A 278 -10.21 17.69 25.43
CA ALA A 278 -9.07 17.52 26.35
C ALA A 278 -8.09 18.71 26.34
N GLY A 279 -8.40 19.78 25.61
CA GLY A 279 -7.60 21.01 25.59
C GLY A 279 -6.48 21.05 24.55
N TRP A 280 -6.42 20.07 23.64
CA TRP A 280 -5.46 20.08 22.55
C TRP A 280 -5.86 21.06 21.44
N GLN A 281 -4.88 21.76 20.88
CA GLN A 281 -5.05 22.43 19.59
C GLN A 281 -5.07 21.35 18.51
N SER A 282 -6.26 21.11 17.94
CA SER A 282 -6.48 20.03 16.99
C SER A 282 -7.17 20.54 15.73
N CYS A 283 -6.75 20.02 14.56
CA CYS A 283 -7.27 20.31 13.23
C CYS A 283 -7.71 19.03 12.53
N LEU A 284 -8.73 19.12 11.67
CA LEU A 284 -9.22 18.03 10.83
C LEU A 284 -9.19 18.45 9.36
N ILE A 285 -8.38 17.77 8.56
CA ILE A 285 -8.27 17.95 7.12
C ILE A 285 -8.75 16.66 6.46
N THR A 286 -9.95 16.67 5.90
CA THR A 286 -10.57 15.47 5.32
C THR A 286 -10.01 15.08 3.94
N PHE A 287 -9.41 16.04 3.25
CA PHE A 287 -8.81 15.87 1.93
C PHE A 287 -7.70 16.91 1.71
N ALA A 288 -6.55 16.50 1.19
CA ALA A 288 -5.47 17.37 0.74
C ALA A 288 -5.35 17.26 -0.77
N GLU A 289 -5.25 18.38 -1.47
CA GLU A 289 -5.04 18.41 -2.94
C GLU A 289 -3.65 17.87 -3.29
N ASP A 290 -2.64 18.32 -2.55
CA ASP A 290 -1.28 17.76 -2.60
C ASP A 290 -0.95 17.14 -1.23
N TYR A 291 -0.90 15.81 -1.22
CA TYR A 291 -0.66 15.05 0.00
C TYR A 291 0.79 15.22 0.50
N ALA A 292 1.76 15.30 -0.40
CA ALA A 292 3.16 15.46 -0.03
C ALA A 292 3.42 16.86 0.54
N GLU A 293 2.83 17.91 -0.06
CA GLU A 293 2.89 19.27 0.45
C GLU A 293 2.26 19.37 1.83
N GLU A 294 1.07 18.75 2.03
CA GLU A 294 0.40 18.75 3.32
C GLU A 294 1.25 18.02 4.40
N LEU A 295 1.84 16.86 4.08
CA LEU A 295 2.77 16.20 5.00
C LEU A 295 3.93 17.12 5.39
N CYS A 296 4.47 17.89 4.46
CA CYS A 296 5.57 18.81 4.71
C CYS A 296 5.23 19.95 5.68
N ARG A 297 3.96 20.18 6.00
CA ARG A 297 3.53 21.14 7.04
C ARG A 297 3.63 20.57 8.44
N HIS A 298 3.99 19.30 8.61
CA HIS A 298 4.06 18.61 9.90
C HIS A 298 5.47 18.13 10.19
N ASP A 299 5.74 17.82 11.45
CA ASP A 299 7.07 17.47 11.94
C ASP A 299 7.16 15.99 12.33
N VAL A 300 6.09 15.46 12.93
CA VAL A 300 6.03 14.10 13.45
C VAL A 300 4.74 13.42 12.97
N GLN A 301 4.85 12.21 12.43
CA GLN A 301 3.68 11.39 12.11
C GLN A 301 3.51 10.26 13.13
N LEU A 302 2.30 10.17 13.70
CA LEU A 302 1.87 9.03 14.50
C LEU A 302 1.22 7.98 13.62
N THR A 303 1.64 6.72 13.74
CA THR A 303 1.13 5.64 12.87
C THR A 303 0.73 4.41 13.69
N PRO A 304 -0.49 4.44 14.28
CA PRO A 304 -1.02 3.35 15.08
C PRO A 304 -1.58 2.24 14.18
N ILE A 305 -0.74 1.29 13.78
CA ILE A 305 -1.11 0.16 12.94
C ILE A 305 -0.62 -1.12 13.59
N SER A 306 -1.53 -2.03 13.96
CA SER A 306 -1.20 -3.35 14.50
C SER A 306 -1.57 -4.52 13.57
N VAL A 307 -2.19 -4.21 12.43
CA VAL A 307 -2.59 -5.21 11.42
C VAL A 307 -2.27 -4.68 10.02
N GLY A 308 -1.79 -5.56 9.18
CA GLY A 308 -1.51 -5.25 7.77
C GLY A 308 -0.45 -6.18 7.20
N THR A 309 -0.18 -6.02 5.91
CA THR A 309 0.80 -6.76 5.11
C THR A 309 1.51 -5.78 4.19
N GLY A 310 2.48 -6.26 3.45
CA GLY A 310 3.24 -5.42 2.53
C GLY A 310 3.98 -4.27 3.23
N THR A 311 4.24 -3.21 2.49
CA THR A 311 4.86 -1.96 2.96
C THR A 311 3.80 -0.88 3.14
N LYS A 312 3.84 -0.17 4.27
CA LYS A 312 2.87 0.90 4.57
C LYS A 312 3.25 2.19 3.85
N GLY A 313 2.67 2.42 2.66
CA GLY A 313 2.97 3.59 1.82
C GLY A 313 2.92 4.91 2.58
N LYS A 314 1.89 5.13 3.43
CA LYS A 314 1.77 6.36 4.24
C LYS A 314 2.93 6.61 5.22
N VAL A 315 3.57 5.54 5.71
CA VAL A 315 4.76 5.64 6.57
C VAL A 315 5.97 5.99 5.72
N LEU A 316 6.10 5.32 4.58
CA LEU A 316 7.15 5.60 3.62
C LEU A 316 7.10 7.05 3.13
N ASP A 317 5.91 7.54 2.77
CA ASP A 317 5.68 8.92 2.33
C ASP A 317 6.06 9.93 3.43
N ALA A 318 5.70 9.68 4.69
CA ALA A 318 6.04 10.56 5.80
C ALA A 318 7.55 10.66 6.01
N ILE A 319 8.24 9.52 6.08
CA ILE A 319 9.70 9.49 6.27
C ILE A 319 10.40 10.16 5.08
N THR A 320 9.97 9.86 3.86
CA THR A 320 10.55 10.45 2.64
C THR A 320 10.38 11.95 2.60
N ASN A 321 9.27 12.47 3.10
CA ASN A 321 9.02 13.90 3.27
C ASN A 321 9.66 14.49 4.55
N GLY A 322 10.48 13.74 5.27
CA GLY A 322 11.28 14.22 6.40
C GLY A 322 10.51 14.39 7.70
N LEU A 323 9.40 13.68 7.90
CA LEU A 323 8.75 13.59 9.21
C LEU A 323 9.46 12.54 10.07
N LEU A 324 9.59 12.81 11.36
CA LEU A 324 9.88 11.75 12.31
C LEU A 324 8.63 10.87 12.42
N VAL A 325 8.77 9.57 12.21
CA VAL A 325 7.64 8.67 12.37
C VAL A 325 7.72 7.92 13.70
N ILE A 326 6.62 7.96 14.44
CA ILE A 326 6.40 7.16 15.65
C ILE A 326 5.31 6.13 15.30
N GLY A 327 5.61 4.85 15.38
CA GLY A 327 4.65 3.81 15.02
C GLY A 327 4.94 2.48 15.67
N THR A 328 4.07 1.51 15.41
CA THR A 328 4.27 0.12 15.85
C THR A 328 5.30 -0.59 14.97
N ALA A 329 5.79 -1.75 15.38
CA ALA A 329 6.63 -2.60 14.55
C ALA A 329 5.94 -2.98 13.22
N TYR A 330 4.61 -3.17 13.22
CA TYR A 330 3.84 -3.41 11.99
C TYR A 330 3.80 -2.19 11.07
N ALA A 331 3.78 -0.98 11.61
CA ALA A 331 3.84 0.24 10.81
C ALA A 331 5.16 0.36 10.05
N MET A 332 6.26 -0.05 10.67
CA MET A 332 7.63 -0.01 10.11
C MET A 332 8.01 -1.26 9.31
N GLU A 333 7.15 -2.29 9.29
CA GLU A 333 7.46 -3.55 8.60
C GLU A 333 7.80 -3.32 7.13
N ASN A 334 8.91 -3.93 6.66
CA ASN A 334 9.47 -3.81 5.31
C ASN A 334 10.04 -2.43 4.93
N ILE A 335 10.02 -1.46 5.83
CA ILE A 335 10.70 -0.17 5.66
C ILE A 335 12.09 -0.28 6.28
N ALA A 336 13.10 0.25 5.57
CA ALA A 336 14.49 0.15 5.98
C ALA A 336 14.85 1.22 7.03
N VAL A 337 14.23 1.12 8.21
CA VAL A 337 14.46 2.02 9.35
C VAL A 337 14.50 1.23 10.66
N HIS A 338 15.31 1.72 11.61
CA HIS A 338 15.53 1.11 12.91
C HIS A 338 15.10 2.04 14.04
N HIS A 339 14.54 1.47 15.09
CA HIS A 339 14.11 2.21 16.27
C HIS A 339 15.28 2.94 16.93
N GLY A 340 15.07 4.23 17.23
CA GLY A 340 16.06 5.09 17.90
C GLY A 340 17.13 5.68 16.98
N GLU A 341 17.23 5.19 15.72
CA GLU A 341 18.22 5.65 14.74
C GLU A 341 17.55 6.40 13.57
N GLU A 342 16.49 5.84 12.97
CA GLU A 342 15.80 6.38 11.81
C GLU A 342 14.29 6.55 12.00
N CYS A 343 13.72 6.00 13.09
CA CYS A 343 12.33 6.14 13.49
C CYS A 343 12.17 5.88 14.99
N LEU A 344 10.97 6.09 15.53
CA LEU A 344 10.63 5.68 16.88
C LEU A 344 9.54 4.61 16.82
N GLN A 345 9.67 3.55 17.62
CA GLN A 345 8.67 2.49 17.72
C GLN A 345 8.13 2.39 19.14
N TYR A 346 6.89 1.93 19.26
CA TYR A 346 6.24 1.58 20.51
C TYR A 346 5.47 0.27 20.38
N GLU A 347 5.26 -0.42 21.46
CA GLU A 347 4.44 -1.63 21.52
C GLU A 347 3.02 -1.32 22.01
N ARG A 348 2.89 -0.42 22.98
CA ARG A 348 1.61 -0.02 23.61
C ARG A 348 1.42 1.47 23.54
N ALA A 349 0.20 1.91 23.29
CA ALA A 349 -0.16 3.33 23.18
C ALA A 349 0.29 4.17 24.40
N CYS A 350 0.30 3.60 25.61
CA CYS A 350 0.73 4.28 26.83
C CYS A 350 2.23 4.66 26.86
N GLU A 351 3.04 4.18 25.92
CA GLU A 351 4.44 4.53 25.79
C GLU A 351 4.63 5.84 24.98
N VAL A 352 3.66 6.19 24.14
CA VAL A 352 3.76 7.36 23.25
C VAL A 352 3.88 8.69 24.00
N PRO A 353 3.17 8.96 25.10
CA PRO A 353 3.36 10.18 25.87
C PRO A 353 4.80 10.41 26.35
N ALA A 354 5.51 9.34 26.75
CA ALA A 354 6.90 9.42 27.15
C ALA A 354 7.83 9.76 25.99
N LEU A 355 7.61 9.16 24.81
CA LEU A 355 8.33 9.49 23.58
C LEU A 355 8.11 10.95 23.18
N LEU A 356 6.89 11.44 23.27
CA LEU A 356 6.59 12.84 22.95
C LEU A 356 7.27 13.80 23.93
N ARG A 357 7.31 13.51 25.23
CA ARG A 357 8.07 14.33 26.19
C ARG A 357 9.57 14.35 25.87
N ASP A 358 10.16 13.22 25.49
CA ASP A 358 11.56 13.16 25.08
C ASP A 358 11.82 14.02 23.83
N ILE A 359 10.94 13.97 22.84
CA ILE A 359 11.00 14.82 21.62
C ILE A 359 10.92 16.32 21.96
N ALA A 360 10.00 16.71 22.85
CA ALA A 360 9.84 18.11 23.27
C ALA A 360 11.09 18.62 23.99
N ASN A 361 11.75 17.76 24.77
CA ASN A 361 12.95 18.09 25.54
C ASN A 361 14.21 18.18 24.67
N ASP A 362 14.33 17.35 23.65
CA ASP A 362 15.52 17.34 22.75
C ASP A 362 15.12 17.25 21.27
N ARG A 363 14.59 18.36 20.75
CA ARG A 363 14.15 18.49 19.35
C ARG A 363 15.28 18.19 18.37
N ARG A 364 16.51 18.66 18.63
CA ARG A 364 17.64 18.50 17.71
C ARG A 364 18.05 17.05 17.51
N ARG A 365 18.04 16.27 18.55
CA ARG A 365 18.29 14.82 18.45
C ARG A 365 17.25 14.14 17.57
N HIS A 366 15.98 14.51 17.74
CA HIS A 366 14.89 13.89 17.01
C HIS A 366 14.76 14.40 15.56
N GLU A 367 15.17 15.63 15.29
CA GLU A 367 15.37 16.11 13.92
C GLU A 367 16.47 15.30 13.21
N ALA A 368 17.57 14.99 13.90
CA ALA A 368 18.62 14.14 13.33
C ALA A 368 18.16 12.70 13.05
N ILE A 369 17.31 12.12 13.90
CA ILE A 369 16.66 10.82 13.65
C ILE A 369 15.77 10.89 12.38
N ALA A 370 14.99 11.96 12.22
CA ALA A 370 14.17 12.16 11.03
C ALA A 370 15.00 12.32 9.74
N GLU A 371 16.15 13.03 9.82
CA GLU A 371 17.11 13.15 8.72
C GLU A 371 17.72 11.80 8.34
N ALA A 372 18.13 11.02 9.34
CA ALA A 372 18.69 9.68 9.14
C ALA A 372 17.65 8.74 8.49
N GLY A 373 16.40 8.78 8.98
CA GLY A 373 15.30 8.02 8.42
C GLY A 373 15.02 8.36 6.96
N ARG A 374 14.98 9.65 6.62
CA ARG A 374 14.82 10.11 5.24
C ARG A 374 15.96 9.62 4.35
N ALA A 375 17.21 9.74 4.81
CA ALA A 375 18.37 9.29 4.05
C ALA A 375 18.33 7.77 3.83
N ALA A 376 17.99 6.98 4.84
CA ALA A 376 17.86 5.53 4.75
C ALA A 376 16.77 5.12 3.73
N VAL A 377 15.59 5.73 3.80
CA VAL A 377 14.48 5.44 2.88
C VAL A 377 14.83 5.82 1.44
N LEU A 378 15.39 7.00 1.19
CA LEU A 378 15.79 7.41 -0.17
C LEU A 378 16.85 6.48 -0.78
N ARG A 379 17.74 5.92 0.04
CA ARG A 379 18.75 4.95 -0.39
C ARG A 379 18.17 3.57 -0.67
N GLU A 380 17.40 3.03 0.29
CA GLU A 380 16.96 1.63 0.27
C GLU A 380 15.66 1.41 -0.52
N HIS A 381 14.78 2.41 -0.54
CA HIS A 381 13.51 2.39 -1.28
C HIS A 381 13.60 3.17 -2.60
N ASN A 382 14.78 3.15 -3.22
CA ASN A 382 15.07 3.88 -4.45
C ASN A 382 14.17 3.39 -5.60
N ARG A 383 13.40 4.31 -6.15
CA ARG A 383 12.39 4.03 -7.18
C ARG A 383 12.98 3.52 -8.50
N THR A 384 14.15 4.03 -8.90
CA THR A 384 14.83 3.55 -10.12
C THR A 384 15.34 2.13 -9.94
N ARG A 385 15.95 1.81 -8.79
CA ARG A 385 16.38 0.43 -8.48
C ARG A 385 15.19 -0.53 -8.41
N ALA A 386 14.09 -0.14 -7.79
CA ALA A 386 12.89 -0.99 -7.70
C ALA A 386 12.31 -1.28 -9.08
N SER A 387 12.24 -0.27 -9.95
CA SER A 387 11.81 -0.42 -11.33
C SER A 387 12.75 -1.34 -12.13
N GLN A 388 14.06 -1.11 -12.07
CA GLN A 388 15.06 -1.93 -12.75
C GLN A 388 15.02 -3.39 -12.27
N ALA A 389 14.87 -3.62 -10.96
CA ALA A 389 14.76 -4.96 -10.40
C ALA A 389 13.52 -5.69 -10.91
N LEU A 390 12.35 -5.01 -10.95
CA LEU A 390 11.12 -5.58 -11.48
C LEU A 390 11.26 -5.95 -12.97
N PHE A 391 11.68 -5.00 -13.81
CA PHE A 391 11.82 -5.25 -15.24
C PHE A 391 12.96 -6.23 -15.55
N GLY A 392 14.00 -6.30 -14.71
CA GLY A 392 15.05 -7.31 -14.78
C GLY A 392 14.54 -8.75 -14.59
N MET A 393 13.40 -8.94 -13.92
CA MET A 393 12.78 -10.27 -13.80
C MET A 393 12.31 -10.85 -15.14
N PHE A 394 12.09 -10.02 -16.17
CA PHE A 394 11.76 -10.50 -17.53
C PHE A 394 13.01 -10.86 -18.35
N ALA A 395 14.15 -10.23 -18.05
CA ALA A 395 15.39 -10.45 -18.79
C ALA A 395 16.17 -11.70 -18.33
N ALA A 396 15.94 -12.19 -17.12
CA ALA A 396 16.63 -13.38 -16.60
C ALA A 396 16.19 -14.63 -17.37
N LYS A 397 17.05 -15.10 -18.27
CA LYS A 397 16.84 -16.25 -19.15
C LYS A 397 16.59 -17.54 -18.38
N GLY A 398 15.59 -18.29 -18.84
CA GLY A 398 15.48 -19.74 -18.74
C GLY A 398 14.71 -20.24 -17.52
N LEU A 399 13.46 -20.51 -17.74
CA LEU A 399 12.76 -21.67 -17.18
C LEU A 399 12.86 -22.82 -18.18
#